data_413e9572892b3d34e459d0404cb06ed2
#
_entry.id   413e9572892b3d34e459d0404cb06ed2
#
_cell.length_a   1.000
_cell.length_b   1.000
_cell.length_c   1.000
_cell.angle_alpha   90.00
_cell.angle_beta   90.00
_cell.angle_gamma   90.00
#
_symmetry.space_group_name_H-M   'P 1'
#
loop_
_entity.id
_entity.type
_entity.pdbx_description
1 polymer ?
#
loop_
_entity_poly.entity_id
_entity_poly.type
_entity_poly.pdbx_seq_one_letter_code
_entity_poly.pdbx_strand_id
1 'polypeptide(L)'
;MKKIFIASDHAGYNLKRKILYKYLKSIKIIDLGPNTKNSVDYPDFAKKLSKKVSSNKGSFGILICGSGMGMAIAANKTKNIRAALCYSKKNTKLSRLHNNANIITLGERLIDKNKAFSLINIFLSTKFEGGRHLRRVKKI
;
A
#
# COMPACT_ATOMS: atom_id res chain seq x y z
N MET A 1 17.28 5.72 -2.38
CA MET A 1 16.27 4.63 -2.40
C MET A 1 15.05 5.02 -1.56
N LYS A 2 13.88 4.74 -2.08
CA LYS A 2 12.64 5.00 -1.35
C LYS A 2 12.48 3.99 -0.21
N LYS A 3 12.04 4.46 0.94
CA LYS A 3 11.61 3.58 2.03
C LYS A 3 10.25 2.99 1.68
N ILE A 4 10.08 1.70 1.91
CA ILE A 4 8.83 0.99 1.70
C ILE A 4 8.43 0.35 3.02
N PHE A 5 7.20 0.61 3.46
CA PHE A 5 6.63 0.05 4.68
C PHE A 5 5.52 -0.93 4.30
N ILE A 6 5.37 -2.00 5.07
CA ILE A 6 4.27 -2.96 4.91
C ILE A 6 3.62 -3.25 6.26
N ALA A 7 2.31 -3.40 6.24
CA ALA A 7 1.54 -3.87 7.39
C ALA A 7 0.27 -4.58 6.89
N SER A 8 -0.32 -5.38 7.75
CA SER A 8 -1.58 -6.07 7.47
C SER A 8 -2.43 -6.17 8.73
N ASP A 9 -3.63 -6.70 8.60
CA ASP A 9 -4.35 -7.33 9.70
C ASP A 9 -4.14 -8.86 9.65
N HIS A 10 -4.89 -9.61 10.46
CA HIS A 10 -4.80 -11.07 10.47
C HIS A 10 -5.22 -11.70 9.14
N ALA A 11 -6.19 -11.11 8.42
CA ALA A 11 -6.65 -11.61 7.12
C ALA A 11 -5.61 -11.39 6.02
N GLY A 12 -4.76 -10.38 6.13
CA GLY A 12 -3.69 -10.09 5.18
C GLY A 12 -2.31 -10.64 5.57
N TYR A 13 -2.21 -11.33 6.69
CA TYR A 13 -0.94 -11.78 7.24
C TYR A 13 -0.17 -12.72 6.30
N ASN A 14 -0.84 -13.72 5.74
CA ASN A 14 -0.19 -14.69 4.85
C ASN A 14 0.36 -14.04 3.59
N LEU A 15 -0.42 -13.16 2.96
CA LEU A 15 0.04 -12.43 1.77
C LEU A 15 1.21 -11.49 2.12
N LYS A 16 1.16 -10.81 3.27
CA LYS A 16 2.27 -9.99 3.75
C LYS A 16 3.56 -10.81 3.85
N ARG A 17 3.50 -12.00 4.43
CA ARG A 17 4.67 -12.90 4.54
C ARG A 17 5.20 -13.30 3.17
N LYS A 18 4.34 -13.62 2.22
CA LYS A 18 4.73 -13.97 0.85
C LYS A 18 5.41 -12.79 0.13
N ILE A 19 4.91 -11.58 0.32
CA ILE A 19 5.49 -10.36 -0.25
C ILE A 19 6.88 -10.12 0.35
N LEU A 20 7.03 -10.18 1.66
CA LEU A 20 8.31 -10.01 2.33
C LEU A 20 9.35 -11.03 1.85
N TYR A 21 8.95 -12.28 1.70
CA TYR A 21 9.82 -13.33 1.18
C TYR A 21 10.22 -13.08 -0.29
N LYS A 22 9.25 -12.70 -1.13
CA LYS A 22 9.49 -12.42 -2.56
C LYS A 22 10.55 -11.33 -2.76
N TYR A 23 10.49 -10.28 -1.96
CA TYR A 23 11.35 -9.11 -2.13
C TYR A 23 12.59 -9.11 -1.22
N LEU A 24 12.79 -10.14 -0.41
CA LEU A 24 13.85 -10.19 0.62
C LEU A 24 15.24 -9.80 0.11
N LYS A 25 15.59 -10.20 -1.11
CA LYS A 25 16.91 -9.96 -1.70
C LYS A 25 16.97 -8.75 -2.65
N SER A 26 15.83 -8.19 -3.01
CA SER A 26 15.76 -7.15 -4.06
C SER A 26 15.32 -5.79 -3.58
N ILE A 27 14.45 -5.74 -2.56
CA ILE A 27 13.89 -4.47 -2.06
C ILE A 27 13.84 -4.54 -0.54
N LYS A 28 14.33 -3.49 0.12
CA LYS A 28 14.20 -3.38 1.58
C LYS A 28 12.80 -2.89 1.92
N ILE A 29 11.98 -3.78 2.51
CA ILE A 29 10.65 -3.48 3.01
C ILE A 29 10.68 -3.57 4.54
N ILE A 30 10.17 -2.53 5.20
CA ILE A 30 10.10 -2.43 6.65
C ILE A 30 8.74 -2.95 7.11
N ASP A 31 8.73 -4.07 7.82
CA ASP A 31 7.51 -4.69 8.34
C ASP A 31 7.08 -3.99 9.63
N LEU A 32 5.86 -3.42 9.63
CA LEU A 32 5.27 -2.76 10.78
C LEU A 32 4.26 -3.64 11.53
N GLY A 33 4.16 -4.88 11.15
CA GLY A 33 3.35 -5.88 11.86
C GLY A 33 2.01 -6.19 11.20
N PRO A 34 1.22 -7.05 11.86
CA PRO A 34 1.56 -7.81 13.05
C PRO A 34 2.57 -8.94 12.75
N ASN A 35 3.12 -9.52 13.83
CA ASN A 35 4.05 -10.66 13.72
C ASN A 35 3.35 -12.00 13.95
N THR A 36 2.06 -12.00 14.15
CA THR A 36 1.24 -13.20 14.38
C THR A 36 -0.05 -13.14 13.57
N LYS A 37 -0.74 -14.28 13.47
CA LYS A 37 -2.07 -14.41 12.84
C LYS A 37 -3.22 -14.10 13.78
N ASN A 38 -2.95 -13.71 15.02
CA ASN A 38 -3.99 -13.40 15.99
C ASN A 38 -4.86 -12.26 15.47
N SER A 39 -6.16 -12.31 15.79
CA SER A 39 -7.11 -11.29 15.39
C SER A 39 -6.68 -9.90 15.87
N VAL A 40 -6.65 -8.95 14.95
CA VAL A 40 -6.32 -7.55 15.21
C VAL A 40 -7.26 -6.65 14.40
N ASP A 41 -7.35 -5.40 14.81
CA ASP A 41 -8.16 -4.41 14.10
C ASP A 41 -7.34 -3.72 13.00
N TYR A 42 -7.80 -3.84 11.76
CA TYR A 42 -7.08 -3.27 10.62
C TYR A 42 -6.80 -1.77 10.73
N PRO A 43 -7.69 -0.93 11.32
CA PRO A 43 -7.41 0.51 11.42
C PRO A 43 -6.17 0.85 12.24
N ASP A 44 -5.82 0.04 13.23
CA ASP A 44 -4.62 0.25 14.05
C ASP A 44 -3.36 0.18 13.19
N PHE A 45 -3.29 -0.81 12.30
CA PHE A 45 -2.16 -1.00 11.41
C PHE A 45 -2.17 -0.01 10.24
N ALA A 46 -3.34 0.34 9.73
CA ALA A 46 -3.48 1.41 8.75
C ALA A 46 -2.94 2.73 9.27
N LYS A 47 -3.31 3.13 10.49
CA LYS A 47 -2.83 4.35 11.14
C LYS A 47 -1.32 4.32 11.37
N LYS A 48 -0.81 3.21 11.89
CA LYS A 48 0.62 3.03 12.16
C LYS A 48 1.47 3.23 10.90
N LEU A 49 1.10 2.56 9.83
CA LEU A 49 1.81 2.66 8.55
C LEU A 49 1.64 4.04 7.91
N SER A 50 0.43 4.58 7.91
CA SER A 50 0.14 5.88 7.32
C SER A 50 0.93 7.01 7.96
N LYS A 51 1.09 7.00 9.28
CA LYS A 51 1.96 7.96 9.99
C LYS A 51 3.41 7.84 9.54
N LYS A 52 3.92 6.63 9.35
CA LYS A 52 5.29 6.41 8.86
C LYS A 52 5.47 6.94 7.44
N VAL A 53 4.53 6.66 6.54
CA VAL A 53 4.60 7.17 5.16
C VAL A 53 4.47 8.69 5.14
N SER A 54 3.53 9.26 5.88
CA SER A 54 3.31 10.71 5.95
C SER A 54 4.54 11.46 6.47
N SER A 55 5.25 10.91 7.46
CA SER A 55 6.44 11.54 8.04
C SER A 55 7.74 11.27 7.26
N ASN A 56 7.72 10.41 6.26
CA ASN A 56 8.88 10.09 5.42
C ASN A 56 8.56 10.43 3.96
N LYS A 57 8.77 11.69 3.59
CA LYS A 57 8.49 12.17 2.23
C LYS A 57 9.14 11.28 1.17
N GLY A 58 8.38 10.90 0.16
CA GLY A 58 8.85 10.02 -0.92
C GLY A 58 8.82 8.54 -0.61
N SER A 59 8.38 8.13 0.59
CA SER A 59 8.20 6.73 0.94
C SER A 59 6.90 6.17 0.36
N PHE A 60 6.81 4.84 0.32
CA PHE A 60 5.61 4.11 -0.08
C PHE A 60 5.13 3.17 1.04
N GLY A 61 3.84 2.86 1.02
CA GLY A 61 3.24 1.88 1.91
C GLY A 61 2.49 0.79 1.17
N ILE A 62 2.48 -0.40 1.77
CA ILE A 62 1.69 -1.55 1.33
C ILE A 62 0.84 -1.99 2.51
N LEU A 63 -0.48 -1.94 2.36
CA LEU A 63 -1.44 -2.36 3.39
C LEU A 63 -2.30 -3.50 2.85
N ILE A 64 -2.48 -4.53 3.66
CA ILE A 64 -3.23 -5.73 3.26
C ILE A 64 -4.26 -6.08 4.33
N CYS A 65 -5.51 -6.25 3.92
CA CYS A 65 -6.55 -6.87 4.73
C CYS A 65 -7.34 -7.86 3.87
N GLY A 66 -8.49 -8.30 4.29
CA GLY A 66 -9.29 -9.26 3.52
C GLY A 66 -9.72 -8.73 2.15
N SER A 67 -10.18 -7.50 2.08
CA SER A 67 -10.66 -6.84 0.85
C SER A 67 -9.78 -5.68 0.38
N GLY A 68 -8.91 -5.16 1.23
CA GLY A 68 -8.15 -3.92 0.99
C GLY A 68 -8.96 -2.65 1.17
N MET A 69 -10.29 -2.74 1.25
CA MET A 69 -11.18 -1.58 1.35
C MET A 69 -11.06 -0.87 2.68
N GLY A 70 -11.15 -1.60 3.78
CA GLY A 70 -11.01 -1.02 5.12
C GLY A 70 -9.67 -0.35 5.33
N MET A 71 -8.59 -0.96 4.85
CA MET A 71 -7.25 -0.38 4.88
C MET A 71 -7.18 0.93 4.11
N ALA A 72 -7.79 1.00 2.92
CA ALA A 72 -7.81 2.22 2.12
C ALA A 72 -8.58 3.34 2.82
N ILE A 73 -9.76 3.03 3.36
CA ILE A 73 -10.60 4.01 4.07
C ILE A 73 -9.86 4.56 5.29
N ALA A 74 -9.30 3.68 6.12
CA ALA A 74 -8.60 4.08 7.34
C ALA A 74 -7.31 4.86 7.04
N ALA A 75 -6.53 4.43 6.06
CA ALA A 75 -5.28 5.09 5.68
C ALA A 75 -5.53 6.52 5.18
N ASN A 76 -6.58 6.74 4.40
CA ASN A 76 -6.91 8.05 3.83
C ASN A 76 -7.40 9.08 4.86
N LYS A 77 -7.59 8.69 6.12
CA LYS A 77 -7.83 9.63 7.22
C LYS A 77 -6.56 10.35 7.69
N THR A 78 -5.40 9.88 7.30
CA THR A 78 -4.11 10.52 7.64
C THR A 78 -3.74 11.56 6.60
N LYS A 79 -3.37 12.75 7.07
CA LYS A 79 -2.93 13.84 6.18
C LYS A 79 -1.75 13.42 5.30
N ASN A 80 -1.74 13.86 4.07
CA ASN A 80 -0.72 13.56 3.05
C ASN A 80 -0.70 12.09 2.58
N ILE A 81 -1.73 11.32 2.92
CA ILE A 81 -1.89 9.95 2.45
C ILE A 81 -2.91 9.90 1.33
N ARG A 82 -2.53 9.23 0.26
CA ARG A 82 -3.38 8.85 -0.87
C ARG A 82 -3.24 7.35 -1.06
N ALA A 83 -4.08 6.61 -0.36
CA ALA A 83 -4.13 5.16 -0.41
C ALA A 83 -5.11 4.71 -1.49
N ALA A 84 -4.64 3.85 -2.37
CA ALA A 84 -5.44 3.33 -3.47
C ALA A 84 -5.67 1.84 -3.32
N LEU A 85 -6.93 1.42 -3.34
CA LEU A 85 -7.31 0.01 -3.44
C LEU A 85 -6.99 -0.48 -4.86
N CYS A 86 -6.06 -1.41 -4.98
CA CYS A 86 -5.61 -1.91 -6.26
C CYS A 86 -6.00 -3.39 -6.45
N TYR A 87 -6.59 -3.70 -7.59
CA TYR A 87 -7.06 -5.04 -7.95
C TYR A 87 -6.78 -5.38 -9.42
N SER A 88 -6.30 -4.40 -10.22
CA SER A 88 -5.93 -4.61 -11.63
C SER A 88 -4.68 -3.82 -11.96
N LYS A 89 -3.99 -4.24 -13.02
CA LYS A 89 -2.82 -3.52 -13.52
C LYS A 89 -3.18 -2.10 -13.94
N LYS A 90 -4.33 -1.92 -14.59
CA LYS A 90 -4.81 -0.63 -15.04
C LYS A 90 -5.09 0.32 -13.89
N ASN A 91 -5.90 -0.09 -12.89
CA ASN A 91 -6.21 0.82 -11.78
C ASN A 91 -4.97 1.13 -10.92
N THR A 92 -4.06 0.18 -10.79
CA THR A 92 -2.79 0.40 -10.07
C THR A 92 -1.94 1.45 -10.79
N LYS A 93 -1.78 1.32 -12.10
CA LYS A 93 -1.03 2.29 -12.91
C LYS A 93 -1.65 3.69 -12.82
N LEU A 94 -2.98 3.79 -12.95
CA LEU A 94 -3.70 5.06 -12.87
C LEU A 94 -3.59 5.71 -11.48
N SER A 95 -3.60 4.92 -10.41
CA SER A 95 -3.44 5.46 -9.04
C SER A 95 -2.12 6.22 -8.88
N ARG A 96 -1.07 5.78 -9.57
CA ARG A 96 0.21 6.47 -9.58
C ARG A 96 0.23 7.63 -10.57
N LEU A 97 -0.14 7.38 -11.82
CA LEU A 97 -0.09 8.40 -12.89
C LEU A 97 -0.95 9.63 -12.56
N HIS A 98 -2.16 9.42 -12.07
CA HIS A 98 -3.15 10.48 -11.91
C HIS A 98 -3.25 10.99 -10.47
N ASN A 99 -3.15 10.11 -9.47
CA ASN A 99 -3.43 10.46 -8.08
C ASN A 99 -2.18 10.55 -7.20
N ASN A 100 -1.02 10.23 -7.75
CA ASN A 100 0.23 10.17 -7.00
C ASN A 100 0.05 9.40 -5.68
N ALA A 101 -0.66 8.26 -5.75
CA ALA A 101 -0.92 7.43 -4.59
C ALA A 101 0.40 7.01 -3.93
N ASN A 102 0.48 7.09 -2.61
CA ASN A 102 1.68 6.73 -1.86
C ASN A 102 1.49 5.48 -1.01
N ILE A 103 0.27 4.95 -0.95
CA ILE A 103 -0.04 3.66 -0.34
C ILE A 103 -0.87 2.84 -1.32
N ILE A 104 -0.47 1.58 -1.53
CA ILE A 104 -1.27 0.58 -2.21
C ILE A 104 -1.98 -0.27 -1.16
N THR A 105 -3.28 -0.52 -1.31
CA THR A 105 -3.99 -1.48 -0.47
C THR A 105 -4.44 -2.68 -1.30
N LEU A 106 -4.32 -3.86 -0.72
CA LEU A 106 -4.56 -5.14 -1.37
C LEU A 106 -5.51 -5.99 -0.53
N GLY A 107 -6.35 -6.76 -1.19
CA GLY A 107 -7.26 -7.72 -0.55
C GLY A 107 -6.78 -9.15 -0.74
N GLU A 108 -6.32 -9.81 0.34
CA GLU A 108 -5.84 -11.18 0.27
C GLU A 108 -6.90 -12.16 -0.24
N ARG A 109 -8.17 -11.90 0.05
CA ARG A 109 -9.30 -12.74 -0.40
C ARG A 109 -9.69 -12.51 -1.85
N LEU A 110 -9.20 -11.44 -2.49
CA LEU A 110 -9.64 -10.99 -3.81
C LEU A 110 -8.59 -11.19 -4.90
N ILE A 111 -7.32 -11.30 -4.55
CA ILE A 111 -6.23 -11.48 -5.51
C ILE A 111 -5.27 -12.56 -5.01
N ASP A 112 -4.64 -13.27 -5.93
CA ASP A 112 -3.57 -14.21 -5.59
C ASP A 112 -2.21 -13.53 -5.40
N LYS A 113 -1.23 -14.28 -4.90
CA LYS A 113 0.11 -13.74 -4.64
C LYS A 113 0.81 -13.21 -5.89
N ASN A 114 0.64 -13.88 -7.04
CA ASN A 114 1.30 -13.46 -8.29
C ASN A 114 0.71 -12.15 -8.80
N LYS A 115 -0.60 -11.99 -8.69
CA LYS A 115 -1.25 -10.70 -8.98
C LYS A 115 -0.75 -9.62 -8.04
N ALA A 116 -0.67 -9.89 -6.74
CA ALA A 116 -0.15 -8.93 -5.76
C ALA A 116 1.26 -8.47 -6.13
N PHE A 117 2.16 -9.39 -6.47
CA PHE A 117 3.52 -9.05 -6.89
C PHE A 117 3.53 -8.17 -8.13
N SER A 118 2.72 -8.51 -9.13
CA SER A 118 2.59 -7.71 -10.35
C SER A 118 2.10 -6.28 -10.05
N LEU A 119 1.08 -6.14 -9.20
CA LEU A 119 0.54 -4.82 -8.83
C LEU A 119 1.56 -4.00 -8.04
N ILE A 120 2.28 -4.62 -7.10
CA ILE A 120 3.33 -3.94 -6.34
C ILE A 120 4.44 -3.43 -7.27
N ASN A 121 4.89 -4.25 -8.22
CA ASN A 121 5.91 -3.84 -9.18
C ASN A 121 5.46 -2.63 -10.01
N ILE A 122 4.22 -2.64 -10.50
CA ILE A 122 3.65 -1.51 -11.26
C ILE A 122 3.59 -0.27 -10.37
N PHE A 123 3.10 -0.41 -9.13
CA PHE A 123 2.97 0.69 -8.19
C PHE A 123 4.32 1.35 -7.89
N LEU A 124 5.34 0.55 -7.61
CA LEU A 124 6.67 1.06 -7.24
C LEU A 124 7.42 1.66 -8.42
N SER A 125 7.15 1.22 -9.65
CA SER A 125 7.87 1.68 -10.86
C SER A 125 7.18 2.80 -11.62
N THR A 126 5.89 3.04 -11.39
CA THR A 126 5.14 4.06 -12.12
C THR A 126 5.31 5.43 -11.47
N LYS A 127 5.81 6.39 -12.22
CA LYS A 127 5.98 7.78 -11.75
C LYS A 127 4.68 8.56 -11.89
N PHE A 128 4.50 9.58 -11.04
CA PHE A 128 3.41 10.53 -11.18
C PHE A 128 3.56 11.33 -12.47
N GLU A 129 2.49 11.43 -13.24
CA GLU A 129 2.48 12.16 -14.52
C GLU A 129 2.55 13.68 -14.31
N GLY A 130 2.02 14.18 -13.20
CA GLY A 130 1.96 15.63 -12.92
C GLY A 130 0.98 16.35 -13.84
N GLY A 131 1.43 17.44 -14.46
CA GLY A 131 0.59 18.20 -15.38
C GLY A 131 -0.74 18.62 -14.75
N ARG A 132 -1.85 18.40 -15.47
CA ARG A 132 -3.22 18.72 -15.01
C ARG A 132 -3.60 17.99 -13.71
N HIS A 133 -3.01 16.83 -13.44
CA HIS A 133 -3.31 16.04 -12.25
C HIS A 133 -2.75 16.67 -10.97
N LEU A 134 -1.65 17.38 -11.04
CA LEU A 134 -1.01 18.02 -9.89
C LEU A 134 -1.95 18.99 -9.17
N ARG A 135 -2.67 19.83 -9.92
CA ARG A 135 -3.64 20.78 -9.36
C ARG A 135 -4.73 20.05 -8.57
N ARG A 136 -5.21 18.92 -9.08
CA ARG A 136 -6.27 18.13 -8.45
C ARG A 136 -5.75 17.43 -7.19
N VAL A 137 -4.58 16.83 -7.26
CA VAL A 137 -3.94 16.18 -6.11
C VAL A 137 -3.71 17.16 -4.96
N LYS A 138 -3.31 18.41 -5.27
CA LYS A 138 -3.10 19.46 -4.25
C LYS A 138 -4.37 19.87 -3.52
N LYS A 139 -5.54 19.53 -4.03
CA LYS A 139 -6.84 19.83 -3.40
C LYS A 139 -7.36 18.71 -2.48
N ILE A 140 -6.65 17.60 -2.40
CA ILE A 140 -7.01 16.47 -1.52
C ILE A 140 -6.62 16.75 -0.08
#